data_d6fe85b6b2f1a29040528f47afc957bc
#
_entry.id   d6fe85b6b2f1a29040528f47afc957bc
#
_cell.length_a   1.000
_cell.length_b   1.000
_cell.length_c   1.000
_cell.angle_alpha   90.00
_cell.angle_beta   90.00
_cell.angle_gamma   90.00
#
_symmetry.space_group_name_H-M   'P 1'
#
loop_
_entity.id
_entity.type
_entity.pdbx_description
1 polymer ?
#
loop_
_entity_poly.entity_id
_entity_poly.type
_entity_poly.pdbx_seq_one_letter_code
_entity_poly.pdbx_strand_id
1 'polypeptide(L)'
;MTRLLLLLGLGVLFGLSLLLPFGSLAAVWHDDRALALAILWELRLPRAGLALAYGAMLGASGAAIQALFANPLASPDLTGTTSGAALGAVVIAYLLGFASPLALSIGSVAGALGALLLLLALAGRRAETATLLLAGLAISALAGALTTLALALAPSPFAFYDAYEWLMGSLVDRSLGQAAFAAAPALICILLLLRLRPALDALTLGEEVAQSFGHDVARLRLWVVWLTATGVGACVAVCGAIGFVGLVAPIFARRLTGGHPGRAILPAASIGGALLLAADLVARSAPLGRILPIGVVTALLGAPFFLWLVVHMRWRLR
;
A
#
# COMPACT_ATOMS: atom_id res chain seq x y z
N MET A 1 24.59 8.12 7.03
CA MET A 1 24.14 7.80 8.39
C MET A 1 22.64 7.52 8.45
N THR A 2 21.77 8.42 8.04
CA THR A 2 20.29 8.26 8.14
C THR A 2 19.73 7.02 7.42
N ARG A 3 20.23 6.69 6.22
CA ARG A 3 19.78 5.49 5.47
C ARG A 3 20.14 4.18 6.18
N LEU A 4 21.33 4.12 6.77
CA LEU A 4 21.78 2.95 7.52
C LEU A 4 20.91 2.73 8.76
N LEU A 5 20.60 3.81 9.49
CA LEU A 5 19.72 3.76 10.67
C LEU A 5 18.29 3.29 10.29
N LEU A 6 17.76 3.75 9.14
CA LEU A 6 16.45 3.27 8.65
C LEU A 6 16.47 1.77 8.33
N LEU A 7 17.51 1.29 7.67
CA LEU A 7 17.62 -0.13 7.33
C LEU A 7 17.85 -1.01 8.57
N LEU A 8 18.64 -0.54 9.53
CA LEU A 8 18.83 -1.22 10.81
C LEU A 8 17.52 -1.28 11.61
N GLY A 9 16.81 -0.14 11.71
CA GLY A 9 15.51 -0.10 12.38
C GLY A 9 14.48 -1.01 11.73
N LEU A 10 14.47 -1.08 10.40
CA LEU A 10 13.60 -1.97 9.66
C LEU A 10 13.95 -3.45 9.91
N GLY A 11 15.24 -3.79 9.94
CA GLY A 11 15.72 -5.13 10.30
C GLY A 11 15.33 -5.54 11.71
N VAL A 12 15.46 -4.63 12.69
CA VAL A 12 15.02 -4.84 14.07
C VAL A 12 13.52 -5.08 14.14
N LEU A 13 12.69 -4.23 13.50
CA LEU A 13 11.24 -4.40 13.48
C LEU A 13 10.83 -5.72 12.80
N PHE A 14 11.50 -6.10 11.73
CA PHE A 14 11.26 -7.38 11.08
C PHE A 14 11.60 -8.56 12.01
N GLY A 15 12.75 -8.53 12.68
CA GLY A 15 13.12 -9.51 13.68
C GLY A 15 12.13 -9.58 14.84
N LEU A 16 11.69 -8.43 15.36
CA LEU A 16 10.65 -8.37 16.40
C LEU A 16 9.32 -8.97 15.91
N SER A 17 8.95 -8.72 14.65
CA SER A 17 7.74 -9.30 14.06
C SER A 17 7.79 -10.83 13.97
N LEU A 18 8.97 -11.42 13.80
CA LEU A 18 9.16 -12.87 13.83
C LEU A 18 9.13 -13.45 15.25
N LEU A 19 9.65 -12.72 16.24
CA LEU A 19 9.81 -13.22 17.60
C LEU A 19 8.60 -12.96 18.51
N LEU A 20 7.88 -11.84 18.30
CA LEU A 20 6.74 -11.48 19.17
C LEU A 20 5.41 -12.14 18.70
N PRO A 21 4.51 -12.51 19.65
CA PRO A 21 4.70 -12.54 21.09
C PRO A 21 5.71 -13.63 21.50
N PHE A 22 6.71 -13.23 22.29
CA PHE A 22 7.83 -14.10 22.62
C PHE A 22 7.42 -15.29 23.48
N GLY A 23 6.53 -15.07 24.47
CA GLY A 23 6.13 -16.10 25.43
C GLY A 23 5.51 -17.35 24.78
N SER A 24 4.66 -17.16 23.77
CA SER A 24 4.04 -18.29 23.06
C SER A 24 5.05 -19.10 22.25
N LEU A 25 6.02 -18.43 21.61
CA LEU A 25 7.05 -19.12 20.84
C LEU A 25 8.06 -19.83 21.74
N ALA A 26 8.46 -19.21 22.87
CA ALA A 26 9.38 -19.78 23.81
C ALA A 26 8.81 -21.06 24.48
N ALA A 27 7.52 -21.04 24.83
CA ALA A 27 6.85 -22.24 25.37
C ALA A 27 6.91 -23.39 24.38
N VAL A 28 6.48 -23.16 23.13
CA VAL A 28 6.50 -24.20 22.09
C VAL A 28 7.93 -24.67 21.78
N TRP A 29 8.92 -23.73 21.81
CA TRP A 29 10.33 -24.09 21.55
C TRP A 29 10.91 -25.05 22.54
N HIS A 30 10.47 -24.98 23.80
CA HIS A 30 10.89 -25.93 24.84
C HIS A 30 10.24 -27.30 24.68
N ASP A 31 8.98 -27.36 24.27
CA ASP A 31 8.19 -28.57 24.17
C ASP A 31 8.40 -29.30 22.84
N ASP A 32 8.35 -28.57 21.73
CA ASP A 32 8.50 -29.10 20.37
C ASP A 32 9.18 -28.10 19.44
N ARG A 33 10.47 -28.30 19.16
CA ARG A 33 11.27 -27.47 18.27
C ARG A 33 10.79 -27.51 16.80
N ALA A 34 10.29 -28.66 16.35
CA ALA A 34 9.81 -28.81 14.98
C ALA A 34 8.56 -27.96 14.76
N LEU A 35 7.64 -27.97 15.72
CA LEU A 35 6.44 -27.13 15.70
C LEU A 35 6.81 -25.64 15.79
N ALA A 36 7.77 -25.27 16.65
CA ALA A 36 8.23 -23.88 16.75
C ALA A 36 8.82 -23.37 15.42
N LEU A 37 9.61 -24.19 14.73
CA LEU A 37 10.13 -23.87 13.39
C LEU A 37 9.01 -23.77 12.36
N ALA A 38 8.03 -24.67 12.37
CA ALA A 38 6.87 -24.59 11.49
C ALA A 38 6.09 -23.27 11.69
N ILE A 39 5.85 -22.87 12.95
CA ILE A 39 5.20 -21.56 13.27
C ILE A 39 6.02 -20.39 12.69
N LEU A 40 7.34 -20.42 12.80
CA LEU A 40 8.19 -19.37 12.26
C LEU A 40 8.12 -19.31 10.73
N TRP A 41 8.25 -20.44 10.05
CA TRP A 41 8.34 -20.50 8.59
C TRP A 41 6.99 -20.38 7.89
N GLU A 42 5.93 -21.00 8.45
CA GLU A 42 4.64 -21.09 7.77
C GLU A 42 3.66 -19.99 8.18
N LEU A 43 3.80 -19.42 9.37
CA LEU A 43 2.88 -18.40 9.87
C LEU A 43 3.54 -17.03 10.02
N ARG A 44 4.70 -16.94 10.69
CA ARG A 44 5.28 -15.64 11.04
C ARG A 44 6.07 -15.00 9.90
N LEU A 45 6.85 -15.78 9.16
CA LEU A 45 7.66 -15.28 8.06
C LEU A 45 6.80 -14.75 6.89
N PRO A 46 5.77 -15.47 6.41
CA PRO A 46 4.88 -14.94 5.37
C PRO A 46 4.20 -13.64 5.78
N ARG A 47 3.71 -13.59 7.03
CA ARG A 47 3.04 -12.42 7.59
C ARG A 47 3.96 -11.20 7.68
N ALA A 48 5.16 -11.37 8.24
CA ALA A 48 6.16 -10.29 8.33
C ALA A 48 6.67 -9.86 6.95
N GLY A 49 6.89 -10.82 6.05
CA GLY A 49 7.27 -10.56 4.65
C GLY A 49 6.22 -9.76 3.89
N LEU A 50 4.94 -10.11 4.03
CA LEU A 50 3.83 -9.36 3.45
C LEU A 50 3.71 -7.95 4.04
N ALA A 51 3.81 -7.81 5.37
CA ALA A 51 3.79 -6.49 6.01
C ALA A 51 4.91 -5.60 5.46
N LEU A 52 6.13 -6.14 5.36
CA LEU A 52 7.26 -5.42 4.80
C LEU A 52 7.05 -5.06 3.34
N ALA A 53 6.71 -6.02 2.49
CA ALA A 53 6.59 -5.83 1.05
C ALA A 53 5.43 -4.88 0.68
N TYR A 54 4.27 -5.09 1.29
CA TYR A 54 3.09 -4.25 1.02
C TYR A 54 3.29 -2.84 1.55
N GLY A 55 3.79 -2.68 2.79
CA GLY A 55 4.10 -1.36 3.34
C GLY A 55 5.15 -0.62 2.52
N ALA A 56 6.20 -1.32 2.07
CA ALA A 56 7.22 -0.75 1.19
C ALA A 56 6.65 -0.34 -0.17
N MET A 57 5.77 -1.14 -0.77
CA MET A 57 5.10 -0.82 -2.02
C MET A 57 4.20 0.41 -1.89
N LEU A 58 3.39 0.48 -0.82
CA LEU A 58 2.56 1.65 -0.54
C LEU A 58 3.41 2.92 -0.35
N GLY A 59 4.51 2.83 0.41
CA GLY A 59 5.41 3.96 0.61
C GLY A 59 6.07 4.42 -0.69
N ALA A 60 6.60 3.51 -1.49
CA ALA A 60 7.25 3.82 -2.76
C ALA A 60 6.28 4.41 -3.78
N SER A 61 5.11 3.78 -3.96
CA SER A 61 4.06 4.27 -4.86
C SER A 61 3.50 5.61 -4.42
N GLY A 62 3.29 5.79 -3.11
CA GLY A 62 2.89 7.07 -2.55
C GLY A 62 3.88 8.18 -2.89
N ALA A 63 5.19 7.95 -2.73
CA ALA A 63 6.22 8.92 -3.08
C ALA A 63 6.22 9.25 -4.58
N ALA A 64 6.06 8.25 -5.45
CA ALA A 64 6.00 8.43 -6.89
C ALA A 64 4.75 9.21 -7.34
N ILE A 65 3.58 8.87 -6.77
CA ILE A 65 2.30 9.57 -7.04
C ILE A 65 2.35 11.01 -6.54
N GLN A 66 2.88 11.26 -5.33
CA GLN A 66 3.07 12.62 -4.81
C GLN A 66 4.00 13.46 -5.68
N ALA A 67 5.05 12.84 -6.25
CA ALA A 67 5.94 13.51 -7.19
C ALA A 67 5.23 13.83 -8.50
N LEU A 68 4.52 12.85 -9.06
CA LEU A 68 3.83 12.94 -10.33
C LEU A 68 2.75 14.03 -10.35
N PHE A 69 2.00 14.14 -9.27
CA PHE A 69 0.91 15.12 -9.14
C PHE A 69 1.35 16.43 -8.46
N ALA A 70 2.65 16.57 -8.13
CA ALA A 70 3.19 17.70 -7.36
C ALA A 70 2.36 17.99 -6.08
N ASN A 71 1.76 16.94 -5.50
CA ASN A 71 0.80 17.05 -4.40
C ASN A 71 1.21 16.14 -3.24
N PRO A 72 1.57 16.69 -2.07
CA PRO A 72 1.99 15.89 -0.91
C PRO A 72 0.85 15.08 -0.27
N LEU A 73 -0.40 15.34 -0.62
CA LEU A 73 -1.57 14.62 -0.13
C LEU A 73 -1.98 13.47 -1.06
N ALA A 74 -1.36 13.34 -2.23
CA ALA A 74 -1.67 12.24 -3.13
C ALA A 74 -1.16 10.91 -2.56
N SER A 75 -1.97 9.86 -2.66
CA SER A 75 -1.63 8.50 -2.23
C SER A 75 -2.41 7.49 -3.06
N PRO A 76 -2.01 6.22 -3.10
CA PRO A 76 -2.78 5.17 -3.78
C PRO A 76 -4.24 5.10 -3.33
N ASP A 77 -4.52 5.36 -2.05
CA ASP A 77 -5.88 5.34 -1.50
C ASP A 77 -6.72 6.51 -1.99
N LEU A 78 -6.15 7.74 -1.93
CA LEU A 78 -6.85 8.96 -2.33
C LEU A 78 -6.96 9.10 -3.86
N THR A 79 -6.16 8.35 -4.63
CA THR A 79 -6.28 8.29 -6.09
C THR A 79 -7.27 7.23 -6.59
N GLY A 80 -7.89 6.48 -5.66
CA GLY A 80 -8.82 5.40 -5.98
C GLY A 80 -8.15 4.07 -6.35
N THR A 81 -6.81 4.00 -6.34
CA THR A 81 -6.07 2.79 -6.74
C THR A 81 -6.42 1.60 -5.88
N THR A 82 -6.38 1.77 -4.56
CA THR A 82 -6.67 0.69 -3.60
C THR A 82 -8.13 0.26 -3.66
N SER A 83 -9.06 1.21 -3.76
CA SER A 83 -10.50 0.92 -3.89
C SER A 83 -10.82 0.25 -5.24
N GLY A 84 -10.17 0.69 -6.33
CA GLY A 84 -10.29 0.04 -7.64
C GLY A 84 -9.74 -1.38 -7.64
N ALA A 85 -8.59 -1.61 -6.98
CA ALA A 85 -8.00 -2.94 -6.81
C ALA A 85 -8.95 -3.88 -6.06
N ALA A 86 -9.55 -3.40 -4.96
CA ALA A 86 -10.51 -4.16 -4.17
C ALA A 86 -11.76 -4.51 -4.99
N LEU A 87 -12.32 -3.53 -5.71
CA LEU A 87 -13.45 -3.77 -6.61
C LEU A 87 -13.11 -4.81 -7.68
N GLY A 88 -11.95 -4.69 -8.32
CA GLY A 88 -11.53 -5.63 -9.36
C GLY A 88 -11.41 -7.07 -8.85
N ALA A 89 -10.85 -7.28 -7.66
CA ALA A 89 -10.79 -8.59 -7.03
C ALA A 89 -12.19 -9.12 -6.68
N VAL A 90 -13.07 -8.29 -6.12
CA VAL A 90 -14.46 -8.68 -5.78
C VAL A 90 -15.25 -9.05 -7.03
N VAL A 91 -15.10 -8.30 -8.12
CA VAL A 91 -15.74 -8.64 -9.41
C VAL A 91 -15.29 -10.01 -9.91
N ILE A 92 -13.99 -10.29 -9.91
CA ILE A 92 -13.44 -11.58 -10.31
C ILE A 92 -13.96 -12.71 -9.41
N ALA A 93 -13.94 -12.50 -8.08
CA ALA A 93 -14.34 -13.52 -7.12
C ALA A 93 -15.84 -13.84 -7.17
N TYR A 94 -16.69 -12.81 -7.17
CA TYR A 94 -18.13 -12.99 -6.95
C TYR A 94 -18.98 -12.92 -8.21
N LEU A 95 -18.60 -12.12 -9.22
CA LEU A 95 -19.36 -12.04 -10.46
C LEU A 95 -18.87 -13.06 -11.51
N LEU A 96 -17.57 -13.34 -11.54
CA LEU A 96 -16.99 -14.30 -12.49
C LEU A 96 -16.68 -15.66 -11.86
N GLY A 97 -16.77 -15.80 -10.53
CA GLY A 97 -16.60 -17.08 -9.83
C GLY A 97 -15.16 -17.61 -9.76
N PHE A 98 -14.16 -16.77 -10.00
CA PHE A 98 -12.76 -17.19 -9.97
C PHE A 98 -12.11 -16.79 -8.63
N ALA A 99 -11.71 -17.79 -7.82
CA ALA A 99 -11.06 -17.56 -6.52
C ALA A 99 -9.54 -17.85 -6.50
N SER A 100 -8.93 -18.15 -7.67
CA SER A 100 -7.49 -18.40 -7.70
C SER A 100 -6.68 -17.13 -7.41
N PRO A 101 -5.52 -17.23 -6.72
CA PRO A 101 -4.68 -16.07 -6.42
C PRO A 101 -4.29 -15.26 -7.66
N LEU A 102 -4.05 -15.94 -8.79
CA LEU A 102 -3.72 -15.29 -10.05
C LEU A 102 -4.92 -14.50 -10.60
N ALA A 103 -6.13 -15.08 -10.62
CA ALA A 103 -7.33 -14.41 -11.11
C ALA A 103 -7.66 -13.17 -10.26
N LEU A 104 -7.60 -13.29 -8.94
CA LEU A 104 -7.79 -12.16 -8.01
C LEU A 104 -6.76 -11.06 -8.25
N SER A 105 -5.50 -11.41 -8.48
CA SER A 105 -4.47 -10.41 -8.78
C SER A 105 -4.69 -9.73 -10.12
N ILE A 106 -5.07 -10.45 -11.16
CA ILE A 106 -5.43 -9.86 -12.45
C ILE A 106 -6.59 -8.88 -12.28
N GLY A 107 -7.64 -9.26 -11.55
CA GLY A 107 -8.77 -8.39 -11.24
C GLY A 107 -8.35 -7.14 -10.45
N SER A 108 -7.58 -7.33 -9.39
CA SER A 108 -7.04 -6.22 -8.57
C SER A 108 -6.19 -5.25 -9.39
N VAL A 109 -5.26 -5.76 -10.19
CA VAL A 109 -4.41 -4.92 -11.04
C VAL A 109 -5.24 -4.19 -12.09
N ALA A 110 -6.19 -4.88 -12.74
CA ALA A 110 -7.07 -4.27 -13.73
C ALA A 110 -7.95 -3.17 -13.12
N GLY A 111 -8.51 -3.40 -11.92
CA GLY A 111 -9.30 -2.42 -11.19
C GLY A 111 -8.46 -1.22 -10.73
N ALA A 112 -7.24 -1.44 -10.24
CA ALA A 112 -6.29 -0.39 -9.89
C ALA A 112 -5.89 0.46 -11.11
N LEU A 113 -5.59 -0.19 -12.23
CA LEU A 113 -5.30 0.49 -13.50
C LEU A 113 -6.49 1.30 -13.98
N GLY A 114 -7.68 0.71 -13.97
CA GLY A 114 -8.92 1.40 -14.37
C GLY A 114 -9.14 2.68 -13.55
N ALA A 115 -8.97 2.61 -12.23
CA ALA A 115 -9.08 3.76 -11.34
C ALA A 115 -8.05 4.85 -11.65
N LEU A 116 -6.77 4.49 -11.82
CA LEU A 116 -5.72 5.46 -12.12
C LEU A 116 -5.84 6.07 -13.52
N LEU A 117 -6.21 5.27 -14.53
CA LEU A 117 -6.45 5.77 -15.89
C LEU A 117 -7.67 6.71 -15.93
N LEU A 118 -8.74 6.36 -15.20
CA LEU A 118 -9.90 7.23 -15.05
C LEU A 118 -9.53 8.55 -14.35
N LEU A 119 -8.71 8.47 -13.29
CA LEU A 119 -8.20 9.67 -12.62
C LEU A 119 -7.42 10.57 -13.59
N LEU A 120 -6.50 9.99 -14.38
CA LEU A 120 -5.74 10.76 -15.37
C LEU A 120 -6.63 11.37 -16.45
N ALA A 121 -7.66 10.66 -16.90
CA ALA A 121 -8.61 11.14 -17.89
C ALA A 121 -9.46 12.31 -17.35
N LEU A 122 -9.96 12.20 -16.10
CA LEU A 122 -10.76 13.26 -15.46
C LEU A 122 -9.91 14.49 -15.09
N ALA A 123 -8.70 14.26 -14.63
CA ALA A 123 -7.80 15.33 -14.20
C ALA A 123 -7.22 16.13 -15.37
N GLY A 124 -7.02 15.50 -16.54
CA GLY A 124 -6.41 16.14 -17.68
C GLY A 124 -4.91 16.47 -17.49
N ARG A 125 -4.35 17.21 -18.46
CA ARG A 125 -2.90 17.51 -18.47
C ARG A 125 -2.47 18.57 -17.46
N ARG A 126 -3.36 19.47 -17.05
CA ARG A 126 -3.09 20.64 -16.16
C ARG A 126 -4.03 20.68 -14.97
N ALA A 127 -4.36 19.52 -14.41
CA ALA A 127 -5.29 19.47 -13.29
C ALA A 127 -4.74 20.19 -12.06
N GLU A 128 -5.57 21.04 -11.50
CA GLU A 128 -5.33 21.60 -10.17
C GLU A 128 -5.38 20.51 -9.11
N THR A 129 -4.63 20.70 -8.02
CA THR A 129 -4.59 19.78 -6.88
C THR A 129 -5.98 19.42 -6.35
N ALA A 130 -6.89 20.40 -6.31
CA ALA A 130 -8.27 20.20 -5.87
C ALA A 130 -9.04 19.24 -6.80
N THR A 131 -8.91 19.40 -8.10
CA THR A 131 -9.55 18.53 -9.11
C THR A 131 -9.07 17.08 -8.98
N LEU A 132 -7.77 16.88 -8.79
CA LEU A 132 -7.18 15.53 -8.57
C LEU A 132 -7.73 14.85 -7.32
N LEU A 133 -7.81 15.59 -6.20
CA LEU A 133 -8.33 15.05 -4.94
C LEU A 133 -9.83 14.74 -5.04
N LEU A 134 -10.63 15.63 -5.64
CA LEU A 134 -12.06 15.40 -5.83
C LEU A 134 -12.34 14.24 -6.79
N ALA A 135 -11.61 14.15 -7.90
CA ALA A 135 -11.74 13.04 -8.83
C ALA A 135 -11.34 11.71 -8.18
N GLY A 136 -10.24 11.67 -7.42
CA GLY A 136 -9.81 10.49 -6.69
C GLY A 136 -10.82 10.05 -5.62
N LEU A 137 -11.38 11.01 -4.88
CA LEU A 137 -12.45 10.75 -3.90
C LEU A 137 -13.71 10.19 -4.59
N ALA A 138 -14.12 10.77 -5.71
CA ALA A 138 -15.28 10.29 -6.48
C ALA A 138 -15.07 8.86 -7.01
N ILE A 139 -13.87 8.57 -7.54
CA ILE A 139 -13.50 7.23 -8.01
C ILE A 139 -13.50 6.23 -6.84
N SER A 140 -12.92 6.62 -5.69
CA SER A 140 -12.91 5.77 -4.49
C SER A 140 -14.32 5.49 -3.97
N ALA A 141 -15.18 6.51 -3.95
CA ALA A 141 -16.58 6.38 -3.54
C ALA A 141 -17.38 5.49 -4.49
N LEU A 142 -17.20 5.66 -5.81
CA LEU A 142 -17.85 4.82 -6.82
C LEU A 142 -17.38 3.36 -6.71
N ALA A 143 -16.06 3.13 -6.62
CA ALA A 143 -15.51 1.78 -6.45
C ALA A 143 -16.01 1.12 -5.15
N GLY A 144 -16.08 1.89 -4.05
CA GLY A 144 -16.64 1.43 -2.78
C GLY A 144 -18.12 1.06 -2.90
N ALA A 145 -18.93 1.90 -3.54
CA ALA A 145 -20.36 1.63 -3.78
C ALA A 145 -20.56 0.36 -4.64
N LEU A 146 -19.80 0.20 -5.72
CA LEU A 146 -19.85 -1.00 -6.57
C LEU A 146 -19.37 -2.25 -5.83
N THR A 147 -18.35 -2.13 -4.97
CA THR A 147 -17.90 -3.22 -4.09
C THR A 147 -19.01 -3.63 -3.13
N THR A 148 -19.66 -2.66 -2.47
CA THR A 148 -20.77 -2.91 -1.56
C THR A 148 -21.96 -3.55 -2.30
N LEU A 149 -22.27 -3.11 -3.52
CA LEU A 149 -23.29 -3.73 -4.34
C LEU A 149 -22.96 -5.18 -4.67
N ALA A 150 -21.71 -5.46 -5.09
CA ALA A 150 -21.27 -6.83 -5.38
C ALA A 150 -21.35 -7.73 -4.13
N LEU A 151 -21.03 -7.20 -2.96
CA LEU A 151 -21.18 -7.92 -1.68
C LEU A 151 -22.65 -8.16 -1.30
N ALA A 152 -23.52 -7.19 -1.55
CA ALA A 152 -24.96 -7.34 -1.30
C ALA A 152 -25.59 -8.43 -2.20
N LEU A 153 -24.98 -8.70 -3.34
CA LEU A 153 -25.34 -9.78 -4.28
C LEU A 153 -24.59 -11.08 -4.00
N ALA A 154 -23.86 -11.19 -2.89
CA ALA A 154 -23.09 -12.38 -2.55
C ALA A 154 -24.01 -13.62 -2.44
N PRO A 155 -23.55 -14.79 -2.88
CA PRO A 155 -24.39 -16.01 -2.98
C PRO A 155 -24.78 -16.57 -1.60
N SER A 156 -24.09 -16.20 -0.54
CA SER A 156 -24.39 -16.64 0.82
C SER A 156 -23.90 -15.64 1.87
N PRO A 157 -24.48 -15.63 3.12
CA PRO A 157 -23.98 -14.83 4.21
C PRO A 157 -22.50 -15.12 4.58
N PHE A 158 -22.06 -16.37 4.45
CA PHE A 158 -20.67 -16.75 4.70
C PHE A 158 -19.73 -16.09 3.68
N ALA A 159 -20.06 -16.12 2.40
CA ALA A 159 -19.30 -15.46 1.35
C ALA A 159 -19.22 -13.93 1.60
N PHE A 160 -20.29 -13.32 2.10
CA PHE A 160 -20.30 -11.92 2.51
C PHE A 160 -19.30 -11.65 3.64
N TYR A 161 -19.31 -12.46 4.70
CA TYR A 161 -18.42 -12.28 5.85
C TYR A 161 -16.95 -12.48 5.46
N ASP A 162 -16.63 -13.50 4.69
CA ASP A 162 -15.26 -13.79 4.22
C ASP A 162 -14.71 -12.61 3.38
N ALA A 163 -15.54 -12.08 2.47
CA ALA A 163 -15.15 -10.95 1.66
C ALA A 163 -15.00 -9.65 2.48
N TYR A 164 -15.88 -9.45 3.44
CA TYR A 164 -15.84 -8.28 4.33
C TYR A 164 -14.58 -8.28 5.19
N GLU A 165 -14.23 -9.43 5.81
CA GLU A 165 -12.99 -9.57 6.57
C GLU A 165 -11.75 -9.35 5.68
N TRP A 166 -11.76 -9.91 4.47
CA TRP A 166 -10.68 -9.70 3.51
C TRP A 166 -10.53 -8.23 3.11
N LEU A 167 -11.64 -7.53 2.83
CA LEU A 167 -11.64 -6.11 2.47
C LEU A 167 -11.13 -5.19 3.59
N MET A 168 -11.30 -5.59 4.86
CA MET A 168 -10.75 -4.86 6.00
C MET A 168 -9.22 -4.91 6.10
N GLY A 169 -8.58 -5.72 5.27
CA GLY A 169 -7.15 -5.92 5.25
C GLY A 169 -6.66 -6.89 6.32
N SER A 170 -6.09 -8.00 5.89
CA SER A 170 -5.56 -9.03 6.77
C SER A 170 -4.27 -9.62 6.24
N LEU A 171 -3.30 -9.80 7.14
CA LEU A 171 -2.05 -10.52 6.90
C LEU A 171 -2.08 -11.92 7.53
N VAL A 172 -3.21 -12.30 8.13
CA VAL A 172 -3.38 -13.56 8.87
C VAL A 172 -3.62 -14.69 7.87
N ASP A 173 -3.12 -15.88 8.20
CA ASP A 173 -3.33 -17.13 7.45
C ASP A 173 -2.92 -17.07 5.97
N ARG A 174 -1.82 -16.37 5.70
CA ARG A 174 -1.24 -16.30 4.36
C ARG A 174 -0.06 -17.25 4.24
N SER A 175 -0.11 -18.14 3.25
CA SER A 175 0.99 -19.06 2.96
C SER A 175 2.23 -18.34 2.40
N LEU A 176 3.40 -18.99 2.48
CA LEU A 176 4.63 -18.51 1.83
C LEU A 176 4.44 -18.27 0.33
N GLY A 177 3.69 -19.15 -0.35
CA GLY A 177 3.37 -18.99 -1.76
C GLY A 177 2.57 -17.73 -2.05
N GLN A 178 1.54 -17.44 -1.26
CA GLN A 178 0.76 -16.21 -1.37
C GLN A 178 1.60 -14.97 -1.04
N ALA A 179 2.46 -15.05 -0.02
CA ALA A 179 3.38 -13.98 0.34
C ALA A 179 4.37 -13.68 -0.80
N ALA A 180 4.97 -14.69 -1.39
CA ALA A 180 5.87 -14.53 -2.52
C ALA A 180 5.13 -13.98 -3.76
N PHE A 181 3.90 -14.41 -4.00
CA PHE A 181 3.07 -13.96 -5.11
C PHE A 181 2.75 -12.45 -5.06
N ALA A 182 2.56 -11.89 -3.86
CA ALA A 182 2.38 -10.45 -3.68
C ALA A 182 3.72 -9.69 -3.60
N ALA A 183 4.70 -10.24 -2.88
CA ALA A 183 5.96 -9.56 -2.62
C ALA A 183 6.86 -9.45 -3.87
N ALA A 184 6.87 -10.45 -4.75
CA ALA A 184 7.72 -10.42 -5.95
C ALA A 184 7.32 -9.29 -6.93
N PRO A 185 6.03 -9.12 -7.35
CA PRO A 185 5.64 -7.98 -8.15
C PRO A 185 5.87 -6.64 -7.43
N ALA A 186 5.59 -6.56 -6.12
CA ALA A 186 5.83 -5.35 -5.34
C ALA A 186 7.32 -4.95 -5.38
N LEU A 187 8.24 -5.88 -5.13
CA LEU A 187 9.68 -5.63 -5.19
C LEU A 187 10.13 -5.19 -6.58
N ILE A 188 9.68 -5.88 -7.63
CA ILE A 188 10.00 -5.51 -9.02
C ILE A 188 9.52 -4.09 -9.31
N CYS A 189 8.27 -3.76 -8.93
CA CYS A 189 7.71 -2.42 -9.13
C CYS A 189 8.48 -1.35 -8.35
N ILE A 190 8.88 -1.61 -7.09
CA ILE A 190 9.72 -0.71 -6.30
C ILE A 190 11.06 -0.47 -7.01
N LEU A 191 11.73 -1.53 -7.46
CA LEU A 191 13.02 -1.41 -8.17
C LEU A 191 12.89 -0.61 -9.47
N LEU A 192 11.80 -0.78 -10.22
CA LEU A 192 11.53 0.00 -11.41
C LEU A 192 11.18 1.46 -11.09
N LEU A 193 10.39 1.73 -10.05
CA LEU A 193 10.14 3.08 -9.56
C LEU A 193 11.43 3.79 -9.15
N LEU A 194 12.38 3.08 -8.56
CA LEU A 194 13.69 3.63 -8.23
C LEU A 194 14.49 4.06 -9.46
N ARG A 195 14.26 3.47 -10.63
CA ARG A 195 14.90 3.91 -11.89
C ARG A 195 14.28 5.20 -12.43
N LEU A 196 13.05 5.52 -12.06
CA LEU A 196 12.37 6.75 -12.49
C LEU A 196 12.74 8.00 -11.65
N ARG A 197 13.63 7.85 -10.65
CA ARG A 197 14.04 8.94 -9.73
C ARG A 197 14.47 10.23 -10.45
N PRO A 198 15.39 10.19 -11.45
CA PRO A 198 15.86 11.43 -12.08
C PRO A 198 14.73 12.19 -12.75
N ALA A 199 13.82 11.47 -13.43
CA ALA A 199 12.66 12.07 -14.09
C ALA A 199 11.67 12.66 -13.08
N LEU A 200 11.42 11.97 -11.96
CA LEU A 200 10.56 12.47 -10.88
C LEU A 200 11.15 13.68 -10.14
N ASP A 201 12.49 13.72 -9.98
CA ASP A 201 13.16 14.90 -9.43
C ASP A 201 13.10 16.07 -10.42
N ALA A 202 13.25 15.84 -11.72
CA ALA A 202 13.14 16.87 -12.75
C ALA A 202 11.73 17.51 -12.81
N LEU A 203 10.65 16.75 -12.52
CA LEU A 203 9.29 17.27 -12.48
C LEU A 203 9.08 18.38 -11.44
N THR A 204 9.92 18.47 -10.41
CA THR A 204 9.84 19.56 -9.42
C THR A 204 10.16 20.94 -10.01
N LEU A 205 10.86 20.95 -11.15
CA LEU A 205 11.21 22.18 -11.88
C LEU A 205 10.13 22.54 -12.95
N GLY A 206 9.10 21.75 -13.08
CA GLY A 206 8.03 21.88 -14.07
C GLY A 206 8.19 20.91 -15.25
N GLU A 207 7.07 20.65 -15.95
CA GLU A 207 7.04 19.67 -17.04
C GLU A 207 7.89 20.10 -18.24
N GLU A 208 7.86 21.38 -18.61
CA GLU A 208 8.64 21.92 -19.72
C GLU A 208 10.15 21.78 -19.48
N VAL A 209 10.58 22.04 -18.23
CA VAL A 209 11.98 21.89 -17.84
C VAL A 209 12.38 20.40 -17.82
N ALA A 210 11.52 19.53 -17.30
CA ALA A 210 11.78 18.09 -17.31
C ALA A 210 11.92 17.56 -18.75
N GLN A 211 11.09 18.04 -19.68
CA GLN A 211 11.19 17.69 -21.11
C GLN A 211 12.49 18.22 -21.74
N SER A 212 12.93 19.43 -21.39
CA SER A 212 14.20 19.98 -21.90
C SER A 212 15.43 19.18 -21.43
N PHE A 213 15.33 18.49 -20.29
CA PHE A 213 16.32 17.52 -19.83
C PHE A 213 16.21 16.15 -20.50
N GLY A 214 15.33 16.00 -21.49
CA GLY A 214 15.16 14.74 -22.24
C GLY A 214 14.22 13.72 -21.58
N HIS A 215 13.46 14.10 -20.54
CA HIS A 215 12.49 13.20 -19.91
C HIS A 215 11.14 13.25 -20.62
N ASP A 216 10.67 12.12 -21.12
CA ASP A 216 9.31 11.97 -21.66
C ASP A 216 8.30 11.88 -20.49
N VAL A 217 7.68 13.02 -20.15
CA VAL A 217 6.75 13.12 -19.03
C VAL A 217 5.49 12.26 -19.25
N ALA A 218 5.03 12.07 -20.50
CA ALA A 218 3.87 11.22 -20.78
C ALA A 218 4.16 9.75 -20.49
N ARG A 219 5.33 9.26 -20.92
CA ARG A 219 5.79 7.90 -20.59
C ARG A 219 6.05 7.74 -19.10
N LEU A 220 6.63 8.74 -18.44
CA LEU A 220 6.84 8.71 -16.99
C LEU A 220 5.52 8.53 -16.23
N ARG A 221 4.46 9.27 -16.62
CA ARG A 221 3.10 9.11 -16.04
C ARG A 221 2.58 7.70 -16.21
N LEU A 222 2.67 7.15 -17.42
CA LEU A 222 2.21 5.78 -17.70
C LEU A 222 2.99 4.75 -16.86
N TRP A 223 4.31 4.87 -16.76
CA TRP A 223 5.11 3.97 -15.95
C TRP A 223 4.76 4.04 -14.47
N VAL A 224 4.59 5.24 -13.89
CA VAL A 224 4.20 5.38 -12.48
C VAL A 224 2.83 4.75 -12.24
N VAL A 225 1.86 4.96 -13.15
CA VAL A 225 0.52 4.37 -13.07
C VAL A 225 0.59 2.84 -13.13
N TRP A 226 1.28 2.28 -14.14
CA TRP A 226 1.41 0.83 -14.29
C TRP A 226 2.10 0.16 -13.11
N LEU A 227 3.22 0.71 -12.66
CA LEU A 227 4.00 0.15 -11.54
C LEU A 227 3.22 0.24 -10.23
N THR A 228 2.51 1.35 -10.00
CA THR A 228 1.66 1.50 -8.80
C THR A 228 0.50 0.51 -8.84
N ALA A 229 -0.24 0.45 -9.95
CA ALA A 229 -1.39 -0.43 -10.07
C ALA A 229 -0.99 -1.91 -9.95
N THR A 230 0.10 -2.31 -10.60
CA THR A 230 0.58 -3.70 -10.54
C THR A 230 1.07 -4.06 -9.13
N GLY A 231 1.93 -3.23 -8.54
CA GLY A 231 2.50 -3.52 -7.22
C GLY A 231 1.48 -3.46 -6.09
N VAL A 232 0.65 -2.41 -6.06
CA VAL A 232 -0.42 -2.28 -5.05
C VAL A 232 -1.51 -3.30 -5.29
N GLY A 233 -1.95 -3.50 -6.54
CA GLY A 233 -2.98 -4.46 -6.89
C GLY A 233 -2.63 -5.90 -6.50
N ALA A 234 -1.37 -6.33 -6.74
CA ALA A 234 -0.90 -7.64 -6.31
C ALA A 234 -0.94 -7.81 -4.77
N CYS A 235 -0.59 -6.76 -4.03
CA CYS A 235 -0.67 -6.78 -2.56
C CYS A 235 -2.13 -6.78 -2.07
N VAL A 236 -3.01 -5.96 -2.67
CA VAL A 236 -4.44 -5.91 -2.33
C VAL A 236 -5.10 -7.26 -2.58
N ALA A 237 -4.77 -7.96 -3.68
CA ALA A 237 -5.32 -9.28 -3.98
C ALA A 237 -5.09 -10.32 -2.89
N VAL A 238 -3.96 -10.24 -2.19
CA VAL A 238 -3.59 -11.18 -1.12
C VAL A 238 -4.02 -10.69 0.25
N CYS A 239 -3.85 -9.39 0.53
CA CYS A 239 -3.98 -8.84 1.88
C CYS A 239 -5.23 -7.98 2.07
N GLY A 240 -6.00 -7.69 1.00
CA GLY A 240 -7.07 -6.70 1.06
C GLY A 240 -6.55 -5.25 1.07
N ALA A 241 -7.47 -4.31 1.26
CA ALA A 241 -7.15 -2.89 1.21
C ALA A 241 -6.51 -2.41 2.53
N ILE A 242 -5.33 -1.79 2.43
CA ILE A 242 -4.63 -1.17 3.56
C ILE A 242 -4.34 0.28 3.20
N GLY A 243 -4.87 1.20 3.98
CA GLY A 243 -4.81 2.64 3.73
C GLY A 243 -3.74 3.38 4.55
N PHE A 244 -3.62 4.68 4.27
CA PHE A 244 -2.81 5.69 4.96
C PHE A 244 -1.29 5.51 4.88
N VAL A 245 -0.73 4.32 4.78
CA VAL A 245 0.72 4.09 4.72
C VAL A 245 1.34 4.81 3.53
N GLY A 246 0.68 4.75 2.37
CA GLY A 246 1.11 5.43 1.14
C GLY A 246 1.02 6.96 1.18
N LEU A 247 0.29 7.52 2.15
CA LEU A 247 0.26 8.95 2.42
C LEU A 247 1.36 9.37 3.41
N VAL A 248 1.44 8.65 4.51
CA VAL A 248 2.27 9.02 5.67
C VAL A 248 3.76 8.81 5.40
N ALA A 249 4.14 7.66 4.86
CA ALA A 249 5.54 7.29 4.64
C ALA A 249 6.31 8.29 3.75
N PRO A 250 5.77 8.76 2.60
CA PRO A 250 6.46 9.74 1.76
C PRO A 250 6.65 11.10 2.42
N ILE A 251 5.72 11.54 3.28
CA ILE A 251 5.81 12.82 3.98
C ILE A 251 7.04 12.84 4.89
N PHE A 252 7.26 11.75 5.65
CA PHE A 252 8.48 11.61 6.47
C PHE A 252 9.73 11.45 5.60
N ALA A 253 9.66 10.67 4.52
CA ALA A 253 10.77 10.43 3.61
C ALA A 253 11.28 11.71 2.95
N ARG A 254 10.38 12.61 2.54
CA ARG A 254 10.76 13.91 1.95
C ARG A 254 11.55 14.78 2.91
N ARG A 255 11.20 14.79 4.20
CA ARG A 255 11.99 15.52 5.21
C ARG A 255 13.42 15.00 5.31
N LEU A 256 13.63 13.71 5.16
CA LEU A 256 14.95 13.07 5.20
C LEU A 256 15.78 13.28 3.93
N THR A 257 15.14 13.69 2.83
CA THR A 257 15.78 13.84 1.51
C THR A 257 15.85 15.28 1.02
N GLY A 258 15.64 16.25 1.90
CA GLY A 258 15.68 17.67 1.53
C GLY A 258 14.62 18.09 0.51
N GLY A 259 13.47 17.41 0.51
CA GLY A 259 12.36 17.71 -0.40
C GLY A 259 12.40 17.02 -1.76
N HIS A 260 13.49 16.34 -2.13
CA HIS A 260 13.62 15.66 -3.42
C HIS A 260 12.71 14.43 -3.53
N PRO A 261 11.67 14.43 -4.38
CA PRO A 261 10.67 13.37 -4.40
C PRO A 261 11.21 12.04 -4.95
N GLY A 262 12.06 12.07 -5.98
CA GLY A 262 12.68 10.86 -6.52
C GLY A 262 13.61 10.21 -5.50
N ARG A 263 14.39 11.01 -4.75
CA ARG A 263 15.26 10.50 -3.67
C ARG A 263 14.46 9.97 -2.49
N ALA A 264 13.22 10.38 -2.32
CA ALA A 264 12.34 9.97 -1.24
C ALA A 264 11.76 8.56 -1.43
N ILE A 265 11.76 7.98 -2.64
CA ILE A 265 11.13 6.67 -2.94
C ILE A 265 11.68 5.56 -2.02
N LEU A 266 13.01 5.40 -1.91
CA LEU A 266 13.59 4.35 -1.07
C LEU A 266 13.34 4.57 0.42
N PRO A 267 13.59 5.77 1.00
CA PRO A 267 13.18 6.05 2.37
C PRO A 267 11.68 5.85 2.61
N ALA A 268 10.81 6.23 1.66
CA ALA A 268 9.37 6.02 1.78
C ALA A 268 9.00 4.53 1.79
N ALA A 269 9.65 3.72 0.95
CA ALA A 269 9.50 2.27 0.99
C ALA A 269 9.92 1.70 2.36
N SER A 270 11.08 2.11 2.88
CA SER A 270 11.57 1.65 4.19
C SER A 270 10.65 2.06 5.34
N ILE A 271 10.18 3.32 5.35
CA ILE A 271 9.25 3.82 6.36
C ILE A 271 7.88 3.14 6.23
N GLY A 272 7.39 2.94 5.00
CA GLY A 272 6.12 2.23 4.75
C GLY A 272 6.15 0.80 5.25
N GLY A 273 7.23 0.06 4.97
CA GLY A 273 7.44 -1.28 5.52
C GLY A 273 7.50 -1.30 7.05
N ALA A 274 8.21 -0.34 7.66
CA ALA A 274 8.29 -0.21 9.11
C ALA A 274 6.93 0.12 9.74
N LEU A 275 6.16 1.03 9.14
CA LEU A 275 4.81 1.39 9.62
C LEU A 275 3.87 0.20 9.58
N LEU A 276 3.89 -0.59 8.50
CA LEU A 276 2.99 -1.73 8.39
C LEU A 276 3.41 -2.90 9.30
N LEU A 277 4.72 -3.13 9.49
CA LEU A 277 5.22 -4.07 10.49
C LEU A 277 4.83 -3.65 11.91
N ALA A 278 4.96 -2.37 12.25
CA ALA A 278 4.55 -1.85 13.56
C ALA A 278 3.03 -1.95 13.75
N ALA A 279 2.23 -1.62 12.73
CA ALA A 279 0.77 -1.76 12.79
C ALA A 279 0.35 -3.24 12.97
N ASP A 280 1.06 -4.18 12.33
CA ASP A 280 0.81 -5.60 12.51
C ASP A 280 1.15 -6.09 13.92
N LEU A 281 2.24 -5.60 14.51
CA LEU A 281 2.58 -5.87 15.91
C LEU A 281 1.51 -5.34 16.87
N VAL A 282 1.01 -4.14 16.64
CA VAL A 282 -0.11 -3.56 17.43
C VAL A 282 -1.37 -4.40 17.27
N ALA A 283 -1.71 -4.80 16.05
CA ALA A 283 -2.89 -5.62 15.76
C ALA A 283 -2.86 -6.98 16.52
N ARG A 284 -1.68 -7.58 16.64
CA ARG A 284 -1.48 -8.85 17.38
C ARG A 284 -1.50 -8.68 18.90
N SER A 285 -1.10 -7.50 19.39
CA SER A 285 -0.97 -7.22 20.84
C SER A 285 -2.27 -6.71 21.45
N ALA A 286 -3.34 -6.57 20.65
CA ALA A 286 -4.61 -6.08 21.14
C ALA A 286 -5.20 -7.01 22.22
N PRO A 287 -5.56 -6.49 23.42
CA PRO A 287 -5.99 -7.31 24.57
C PRO A 287 -7.43 -7.84 24.44
N LEU A 288 -8.00 -7.82 23.24
CA LEU A 288 -9.41 -8.13 22.99
C LEU A 288 -9.71 -9.62 22.72
N GLY A 289 -8.71 -10.50 22.81
CA GLY A 289 -8.87 -11.92 22.44
C GLY A 289 -9.19 -12.16 20.96
N ARG A 290 -9.12 -11.11 20.14
CA ARG A 290 -9.33 -11.15 18.69
C ARG A 290 -8.21 -10.39 17.99
N ILE A 291 -7.79 -10.87 16.83
CA ILE A 291 -6.81 -10.16 15.98
C ILE A 291 -7.56 -9.04 15.25
N LEU A 292 -7.11 -7.80 15.45
CA LEU A 292 -7.68 -6.65 14.72
C LEU A 292 -7.25 -6.70 13.25
N PRO A 293 -8.18 -6.39 12.30
CA PRO A 293 -7.80 -6.18 10.91
C PRO A 293 -6.77 -5.06 10.79
N ILE A 294 -5.71 -5.29 10.03
CA ILE A 294 -4.59 -4.33 9.95
C ILE A 294 -5.00 -3.01 9.29
N GLY A 295 -5.95 -3.06 8.35
CA GLY A 295 -6.51 -1.87 7.73
C GLY A 295 -7.20 -0.95 8.73
N VAL A 296 -7.88 -1.52 9.75
CA VAL A 296 -8.48 -0.74 10.84
C VAL A 296 -7.40 -0.06 11.68
N VAL A 297 -6.32 -0.79 12.02
CA VAL A 297 -5.21 -0.23 12.81
C VAL A 297 -4.52 0.91 12.05
N THR A 298 -4.22 0.72 10.77
CA THR A 298 -3.61 1.78 9.94
C THR A 298 -4.53 2.98 9.75
N ALA A 299 -5.85 2.77 9.63
CA ALA A 299 -6.82 3.84 9.53
C ALA A 299 -6.92 4.64 10.84
N LEU A 300 -6.97 3.98 12.00
CA LEU A 300 -7.00 4.62 13.32
C LEU A 300 -5.74 5.45 13.61
N LEU A 301 -4.58 5.04 13.09
CA LEU A 301 -3.34 5.79 13.24
C LEU A 301 -3.21 6.89 12.17
N GLY A 302 -3.63 6.59 10.94
CA GLY A 302 -3.45 7.48 9.79
C GLY A 302 -4.46 8.61 9.72
N ALA A 303 -5.73 8.38 10.07
CA ALA A 303 -6.76 9.42 9.98
C ALA A 303 -6.51 10.62 10.93
N PRO A 304 -6.15 10.44 12.22
CA PRO A 304 -5.76 11.55 13.07
C PRO A 304 -4.52 12.29 12.57
N PHE A 305 -3.53 11.55 12.05
CA PHE A 305 -2.34 12.16 11.45
C PHE A 305 -2.71 13.01 10.23
N PHE A 306 -3.61 12.54 9.38
CA PHE A 306 -4.08 13.28 8.21
C PHE A 306 -4.83 14.56 8.62
N LEU A 307 -5.72 14.48 9.60
CA LEU A 307 -6.41 15.65 10.15
C LEU A 307 -5.43 16.67 10.72
N TRP A 308 -4.44 16.21 11.50
CA TRP A 308 -3.38 17.08 12.00
C TRP A 308 -2.61 17.74 10.87
N LEU A 309 -2.26 16.99 9.80
CA LEU A 309 -1.52 17.52 8.65
C LEU A 309 -2.31 18.62 7.94
N VAL A 310 -3.61 18.41 7.70
CA VAL A 310 -4.50 19.41 7.06
C VAL A 310 -4.54 20.70 7.87
N VAL A 311 -4.71 20.59 9.19
CA VAL A 311 -4.71 21.76 10.09
C VAL A 311 -3.35 22.47 10.05
N HIS A 312 -2.24 21.73 10.12
CA HIS A 312 -0.89 22.30 10.13
C HIS A 312 -0.52 22.99 8.80
N MET A 313 -0.95 22.44 7.67
CA MET A 313 -0.76 23.07 6.35
C MET A 313 -1.51 24.40 6.25
N ARG A 314 -2.73 24.49 6.80
CA ARG A 314 -3.53 25.71 6.83
C ARG A 314 -2.84 26.87 7.56
N TRP A 315 -2.09 26.56 8.64
CA TRP A 315 -1.35 27.56 9.42
C TRP A 315 -0.10 28.11 8.72
N ARG A 316 0.46 27.38 7.73
CA ARG A 316 1.60 27.84 6.93
C ARG A 316 1.23 28.70 5.73
N LEU A 317 -0.05 28.73 5.36
CA LEU A 317 -0.59 29.52 4.25
C LEU A 317 -1.19 30.86 4.71
N ARG A 318 -1.19 31.10 6.02
CA ARG A 318 -1.50 32.38 6.66
C ARG A 318 -0.19 33.07 7.10
#